data_6ffefde842af579b035a523ffe91428f
#
_entry.id   6ffefde842af579b035a523ffe91428f
#
_cell.length_a   1.000
_cell.length_b   1.000
_cell.length_c   1.000
_cell.angle_alpha   90.00
_cell.angle_beta   90.00
_cell.angle_gamma   90.00
#
_symmetry.space_group_name_H-M   'P 1'
#
loop_
_entity.id
_entity.type
_entity.pdbx_description
1 polymer ?
#
loop_
_entity_poly.entity_id
_entity_poly.type
_entity_poly.pdbx_seq_one_letter_code
_entity_poly.pdbx_strand_id
1 'polypeptide(L)' 'MMINEVLQEKLKLLPTKSGIYLMKNKQKQIIYVGKAINLKNRVRQYFQSSRNHSAKTIAMVSHIEDFETIVTDNELE' A
#
# COMPACT_ATOMS: atom_id res chain seq x y z
N MET A 1 -9.61 -4.18 10.52
CA MET A 1 -9.82 -4.59 9.13
C MET A 1 -9.14 -5.91 8.86
N MET A 2 -9.84 -6.80 8.18
CA MET A 2 -9.24 -8.08 7.79
C MET A 2 -8.57 -7.94 6.43
N ILE A 3 -7.36 -8.45 6.34
CA ILE A 3 -6.66 -8.53 5.08
C ILE A 3 -6.40 -10.00 4.77
N ASN A 4 -6.40 -10.34 3.49
CA ASN A 4 -6.24 -11.73 3.10
C ASN A 4 -4.78 -12.16 3.25
N GLU A 5 -4.56 -13.46 3.14
CA GLU A 5 -3.23 -14.02 3.36
C GLU A 5 -2.23 -13.54 2.33
N VAL A 6 -2.69 -13.32 1.11
CA VAL A 6 -1.81 -12.84 0.04
C VAL A 6 -1.27 -11.47 0.41
N LEU A 7 -2.13 -10.57 0.89
CA LEU A 7 -1.70 -9.24 1.29
C LEU A 7 -0.75 -9.30 2.46
N GLN A 8 -1.02 -10.17 3.44
CA GLN A 8 -0.14 -10.30 4.59
C GLN A 8 1.26 -10.72 4.18
N GLU A 9 1.37 -11.68 3.27
CA GLU A 9 2.67 -12.12 2.79
C GLU A 9 3.39 -11.03 2.03
N LYS A 10 2.68 -10.31 1.18
CA LYS A 10 3.28 -9.23 0.43
C LYS A 10 3.77 -8.11 1.35
N LEU A 11 3.03 -7.83 2.41
CA LEU A 11 3.46 -6.81 3.36
C LEU A 11 4.77 -7.17 4.05
N LYS A 12 4.95 -8.46 4.35
CA LYS A 12 6.19 -8.91 4.97
C LYS A 12 7.38 -8.77 4.04
N LEU A 13 7.16 -8.90 2.75
CA LEU A 13 8.23 -8.90 1.76
C LEU A 13 8.53 -7.52 1.21
N LEU A 14 7.85 -6.50 1.67
CA LEU A 14 8.07 -5.15 1.17
C LEU A 14 9.48 -4.66 1.48
N PRO A 15 10.13 -4.02 0.51
CA PRO A 15 11.46 -3.45 0.75
C PRO A 15 11.36 -2.17 1.58
N THR A 16 12.43 -1.86 2.29
CA THR A 16 12.54 -0.62 3.05
C THR A 16 13.18 0.48 2.21
N LYS A 17 12.95 0.45 0.91
CA LYS A 17 13.55 1.38 -0.03
C LYS A 17 12.49 2.33 -0.57
N SER A 18 12.96 3.40 -1.20
CA SER A 18 12.06 4.37 -1.81
C SER A 18 11.47 3.80 -3.09
N GLY A 19 10.30 4.28 -3.45
CA GLY A 19 9.65 3.82 -4.65
C GLY A 19 8.22 4.29 -4.76
N ILE A 20 7.52 3.61 -5.65
CA ILE A 20 6.11 3.89 -5.94
C ILE A 20 5.31 2.66 -5.58
N TYR A 21 4.12 2.89 -5.01
CA TYR A 21 3.21 1.79 -4.73
C TYR A 21 1.89 2.02 -5.43
N LEU A 22 1.30 0.92 -5.89
CA LEU A 22 0.04 0.95 -6.64
C LEU A 22 -0.95 0.03 -5.95
N MET A 23 -2.07 0.58 -5.51
CA MET A 23 -3.10 -0.20 -4.85
C MET A 23 -4.14 -0.63 -5.87
N LYS A 24 -4.55 -1.89 -5.80
CA LYS A 24 -5.47 -2.47 -6.77
C LYS A 24 -6.71 -3.02 -6.07
N ASN A 25 -7.83 -2.93 -6.75
CA ASN A 25 -9.07 -3.48 -6.24
C ASN A 25 -9.28 -4.92 -6.72
N LYS A 26 -10.45 -5.45 -6.45
CA LYS A 26 -10.78 -6.83 -6.78
C LYS A 26 -10.73 -7.09 -8.29
N GLN A 27 -11.04 -6.06 -9.09
CA GLN A 27 -10.99 -6.18 -10.54
C GLN A 27 -9.60 -5.91 -11.10
N LYS A 28 -8.59 -5.79 -10.23
CA LYS A 28 -7.22 -5.52 -10.62
C LYS A 28 -7.02 -4.14 -11.23
N GLN A 29 -7.94 -3.24 -10.97
CA GLN A 29 -7.80 -1.85 -11.39
C GLN A 29 -6.98 -1.09 -10.36
N ILE A 30 -6.12 -0.20 -10.84
CA ILE A 30 -5.33 0.64 -9.96
C ILE A 30 -6.24 1.73 -9.40
N ILE A 31 -6.42 1.74 -8.09
CA ILE A 31 -7.30 2.70 -7.43
C ILE A 31 -6.52 3.78 -6.69
N TYR A 32 -5.21 3.61 -6.56
CA TYR A 32 -4.38 4.62 -5.91
C TYR A 32 -2.93 4.40 -6.26
N VAL A 33 -2.19 5.50 -6.47
CA VAL A 33 -0.75 5.47 -6.73
C VAL A 33 -0.11 6.46 -5.77
N GLY A 34 0.96 6.02 -5.10
CA GLY A 34 1.64 6.89 -4.16
C GLY A 34 3.14 6.72 -4.22
N LYS A 35 3.84 7.65 -3.59
CA LYS A 35 5.29 7.63 -3.48
C LYS A 35 5.68 7.44 -2.03
N ALA A 36 6.82 6.82 -1.80
CA ALA A 36 7.30 6.61 -0.44
C ALA A 36 8.81 6.59 -0.42
N ILE A 37 9.38 7.14 0.64
CA ILE A 37 10.80 7.00 0.90
C ILE A 37 11.09 5.61 1.44
N ASN A 38 10.16 5.07 2.22
CA ASN A 38 10.26 3.72 2.74
C ASN A 38 8.96 3.01 2.43
N LEU A 39 8.99 2.17 1.40
CA LEU A 39 7.78 1.49 0.92
C LEU A 39 7.14 0.64 1.99
N LYS A 40 7.94 -0.10 2.74
CA LYS A 40 7.39 -1.00 3.76
C LYS A 40 6.60 -0.22 4.81
N ASN A 41 7.17 0.84 5.32
CA ASN A 41 6.48 1.62 6.34
C ASN A 41 5.23 2.29 5.80
N ARG A 42 5.33 2.86 4.60
CA ARG A 42 4.20 3.60 4.04
C ARG A 42 3.03 2.68 3.70
N VAL A 43 3.31 1.58 3.02
CA VAL A 43 2.24 0.68 2.61
C VAL A 43 1.60 0.01 3.83
N ARG A 44 2.40 -0.39 4.80
CA ARG A 44 1.86 -1.01 5.99
C ARG A 44 0.92 -0.09 6.75
N GLN A 45 1.18 1.22 6.72
CA GLN A 45 0.32 2.17 7.42
C GLN A 45 -1.13 2.12 6.96
N TYR A 46 -1.35 1.82 5.69
CA TYR A 46 -2.71 1.73 5.18
C TYR A 46 -3.48 0.56 5.79
N PHE A 47 -2.78 -0.48 6.21
CA PHE A 47 -3.41 -1.69 6.73
C PHE A 47 -3.32 -1.79 8.24
N GLN A 48 -2.79 -0.78 8.90
CA GLN A 48 -2.79 -0.73 10.36
C GLN A 48 -4.07 -0.07 10.85
N SER A 49 -4.09 0.30 12.13
CA SER A 49 -5.28 0.92 12.71
C SER A 49 -5.77 2.08 11.86
N SER A 50 -7.08 2.15 11.65
CA SER A 50 -7.70 3.22 10.88
C SER A 50 -7.86 4.50 11.68
N ARG A 51 -7.38 4.51 12.94
CA ARG A 51 -7.62 5.63 13.85
C ARG A 51 -7.20 6.97 13.26
N ASN A 52 -6.08 7.00 12.55
CA ASN A 52 -5.53 8.24 12.02
C ASN A 52 -5.83 8.42 10.53
N HIS A 53 -6.68 7.60 9.97
CA HIS A 53 -7.02 7.68 8.55
C HIS A 53 -8.26 8.55 8.37
N SER A 54 -8.28 9.31 7.27
CA SER A 54 -9.49 10.04 6.90
C SER A 54 -10.55 9.05 6.44
N ALA A 55 -11.79 9.51 6.40
CA ALA A 55 -12.89 8.67 5.91
C ALA A 55 -12.61 8.21 4.47
N LYS A 56 -12.03 9.10 3.67
CA LYS A 56 -11.71 8.77 2.28
C LYS A 56 -10.67 7.66 2.21
N THR A 57 -9.64 7.73 3.06
CA THR A 57 -8.62 6.70 3.08
C THR A 57 -9.19 5.36 3.56
N ILE A 58 -10.03 5.38 4.57
CA ILE A 58 -10.66 4.16 5.07
C ILE A 58 -11.47 3.49 3.96
N ALA A 59 -12.22 4.28 3.22
CA ALA A 59 -13.03 3.74 2.12
C ALA A 59 -12.13 3.13 1.06
N MET A 60 -11.04 3.80 0.72
CA MET A 60 -10.10 3.30 -0.29
C MET A 60 -9.49 1.98 0.17
N VAL A 61 -9.03 1.94 1.41
CA VAL A 61 -8.38 0.73 1.94
C VAL A 61 -9.31 -0.46 1.92
N SER A 62 -10.60 -0.23 2.15
CA SER A 62 -11.57 -1.33 2.17
C SER A 62 -11.73 -2.00 0.81
N HIS A 63 -11.28 -1.35 -0.27
CA HIS A 63 -11.36 -1.90 -1.61
C HIS A 63 -10.06 -2.51 -2.09
N ILE A 64 -8.99 -2.43 -1.30
CA ILE A 64 -7.70 -2.95 -1.72
C ILE A 64 -7.68 -4.47 -1.62
N GLU A 65 -7.44 -5.12 -2.74
CA GLU A 65 -7.28 -6.59 -2.78
C GLU A 65 -5.85 -6.98 -3.05
N ASP A 66 -5.05 -6.05 -3.59
CA ASP A 66 -3.66 -6.34 -3.94
C ASP A 66 -2.92 -5.02 -4.08
N PHE A 67 -1.60 -5.10 -4.13
CA PHE A 67 -0.79 -3.92 -4.42
C PHE A 67 0.50 -4.35 -5.10
N GLU A 68 1.14 -3.40 -5.76
CA GLU A 68 2.44 -3.61 -6.37
C GLU A 68 3.34 -2.45 -6.01
N THR A 69 4.64 -2.68 -6.10
CA THR A 69 5.62 -1.65 -5.79
C THR A 69 6.70 -1.63 -6.86
N ILE A 70 7.23 -0.43 -7.09
CA ILE A 70 8.35 -0.23 -8.02
C ILE A 70 9.42 0.50 -7.22
N VAL A 71 10.55 -0.18 -7.02
CA VAL A 71 11.67 0.42 -6.29
C VAL A 71 12.41 1.36 -7.22
N THR A 72 12.75 2.55 -6.71
CA THR A 72 13.53 3.52 -7.47
C THR A 72 14.93 3.60 -6.88
N ASP A 73 15.88 3.96 -7.72
CA ASP A 73 17.28 3.97 -7.30
C ASP A 73 17.65 5.14 -6.42
N ASN A 74 16.87 6.21 -6.47
CA ASN A 74 17.14 7.39 -5.67
C ASN A 74 15.83 7.91 -5.13
N GLU A 75 15.96 8.89 -4.25
CA GLU A 75 14.77 9.50 -3.69
C GLU A 75 13.96 10.15 -4.78
N LEU A 76 12.66 10.07 -4.61
CA LEU A 76 11.77 10.59 -5.64
C LEU A 76 11.74 12.09 -5.64
N GLU A 77 11.80 12.59 -6.83
CA GLU A 77 11.67 14.03 -7.05
C GLU A 77 10.22 14.42 -7.14
#